data_9a283062852d7d808c91feba1654007d
#
_entry.id   9a283062852d7d808c91feba1654007d
#
_cell.length_a   1.000
_cell.length_b   1.000
_cell.length_c   1.000
_cell.angle_alpha   90.00
_cell.angle_beta   90.00
_cell.angle_gamma   90.00
#
_symmetry.space_group_name_H-M   'P 1'
#
loop_
_entity.id
_entity.type
_entity.pdbx_description
1 polymer ?
#
loop_
_entity_poly.entity_id
_entity_poly.type
_entity_poly.pdbx_seq_one_letter_code
_entity_poly.pdbx_strand_id
1 'polypeptide(L)'
;MHVIATDVSDTKDKMARMAEKQLEKPGFAIDPYFYRSHITYQSELEHIVFKSWLYAGHISQIPNKGDYFLVDIGEDSIIVCRDRKEQIHAMHNMCRHLSLIHI
;
A
#
# COMPACT_ATOMS: atom_id res chain seq x y z
N MET A 1 -4.59 2.94 -12.45
CA MET A 1 -4.73 4.07 -11.50
C MET A 1 -6.20 4.34 -11.24
N HIS A 2 -6.53 4.67 -10.06
CA HIS A 2 -7.88 5.06 -9.70
C HIS A 2 -7.85 6.45 -9.07
N VAL A 3 -8.94 7.16 -9.26
CA VAL A 3 -9.10 8.49 -8.69
C VAL A 3 -9.86 8.36 -7.38
N ILE A 4 -9.29 8.90 -6.32
CA ILE A 4 -9.94 8.95 -5.02
C ILE A 4 -10.55 10.33 -4.88
N ALA A 5 -11.87 10.37 -4.78
CA ALA A 5 -12.56 11.62 -4.54
C ALA A 5 -12.25 12.10 -3.12
N THR A 6 -11.83 13.35 -2.99
CA THR A 6 -11.56 13.95 -1.69
C THR A 6 -12.83 14.54 -1.12
N ASP A 7 -13.23 14.04 0.03
CA ASP A 7 -14.36 14.57 0.79
C ASP A 7 -13.82 15.47 1.90
N VAL A 8 -14.12 16.76 1.81
CA VAL A 8 -13.63 17.73 2.80
C VAL A 8 -14.21 17.50 4.20
N SER A 9 -15.32 16.79 4.30
CA SER A 9 -15.90 16.43 5.61
C SER A 9 -15.18 15.25 6.26
N ASP A 10 -14.35 14.53 5.51
CA ASP A 10 -13.58 13.40 6.01
C ASP A 10 -12.31 13.91 6.69
N THR A 11 -12.28 13.81 8.01
CA THR A 11 -11.19 14.31 8.84
C THR A 11 -10.75 13.23 9.82
N LYS A 12 -9.59 13.43 10.44
CA LYS A 12 -9.10 12.52 11.49
C LYS A 12 -10.06 12.46 12.67
N ASP A 13 -10.68 13.59 13.03
CA ASP A 13 -11.67 13.63 14.10
C ASP A 13 -12.91 12.81 13.76
N LYS A 14 -13.38 12.90 12.52
CA LYS A 14 -14.49 12.08 12.05
C LYS A 14 -14.14 10.61 12.08
N MET A 15 -12.95 10.23 11.62
CA MET A 15 -12.47 8.86 11.65
C MET A 15 -12.48 8.31 13.08
N ALA A 16 -11.96 9.07 14.04
CA ALA A 16 -11.91 8.66 15.43
C ALA A 16 -13.31 8.45 16.01
N ARG A 17 -14.26 9.36 15.72
CA ARG A 17 -15.64 9.24 16.18
C ARG A 17 -16.33 8.02 15.57
N MET A 18 -16.09 7.77 14.29
CA MET A 18 -16.68 6.60 13.63
C MET A 18 -16.12 5.31 14.20
N ALA A 19 -14.83 5.27 14.52
CA ALA A 19 -14.20 4.11 15.15
C ALA A 19 -14.79 3.84 16.55
N GLU A 20 -14.98 4.87 17.35
CA GLU A 20 -15.61 4.73 18.67
C GLU A 20 -17.04 4.17 18.57
N LYS A 21 -17.82 4.69 17.62
CA LYS A 21 -19.17 4.18 17.37
C LYS A 21 -19.17 2.72 16.96
N GLN A 22 -18.20 2.33 16.16
CA GLN A 22 -18.08 0.94 15.71
C GLN A 22 -17.79 0.00 16.88
N LEU A 23 -16.93 0.42 17.79
CA LEU A 23 -16.59 -0.36 18.99
C LEU A 23 -17.77 -0.55 19.93
N GLU A 24 -18.74 0.36 19.90
CA GLU A 24 -19.97 0.25 20.69
C GLU A 24 -20.95 -0.78 20.13
N LYS A 25 -20.68 -1.30 18.93
CA LYS A 25 -21.56 -2.25 18.24
C LYS A 25 -20.83 -3.55 17.91
N PRO A 26 -20.41 -4.32 18.93
CA PRO A 26 -19.73 -5.59 18.66
C PRO A 26 -20.67 -6.55 17.92
N GLY A 27 -20.11 -7.25 16.95
CA GLY A 27 -20.86 -8.20 16.13
C GLY A 27 -21.58 -7.60 14.93
N PHE A 28 -21.58 -6.28 14.77
CA PHE A 28 -22.11 -5.63 13.57
C PHE A 28 -21.03 -5.46 12.51
N ALA A 29 -21.44 -5.42 11.25
CA ALA A 29 -20.53 -5.17 10.15
C ALA A 29 -19.89 -3.78 10.27
N ILE A 30 -18.71 -3.64 9.67
CA ILE A 30 -18.00 -2.36 9.66
C ILE A 30 -18.81 -1.35 8.85
N ASP A 31 -18.94 -0.14 9.39
CA ASP A 31 -19.65 0.95 8.71
C ASP A 31 -19.03 1.22 7.34
N PRO A 32 -19.84 1.40 6.30
CA PRO A 32 -19.35 1.70 4.96
C PRO A 32 -18.40 2.90 4.86
N TYR A 33 -18.44 3.81 5.83
CA TYR A 33 -17.50 4.92 5.90
C TYR A 33 -16.06 4.47 5.77
N PHE A 34 -15.67 3.40 6.46
CA PHE A 34 -14.28 2.94 6.48
C PHE A 34 -13.79 2.41 5.12
N TYR A 35 -14.71 1.99 4.27
CA TYR A 35 -14.37 1.55 2.92
C TYR A 35 -14.21 2.70 1.93
N ARG A 36 -14.69 3.88 2.27
CA ARG A 36 -14.68 5.05 1.40
C ARG A 36 -13.71 6.13 1.86
N SER A 37 -13.36 6.12 3.12
CA SER A 37 -12.59 7.19 3.74
C SER A 37 -11.14 7.19 3.27
N HIS A 38 -10.73 8.28 2.64
CA HIS A 38 -9.33 8.49 2.26
C HIS A 38 -8.46 8.62 3.51
N ILE A 39 -8.95 9.28 4.54
CA ILE A 39 -8.23 9.44 5.83
C ILE A 39 -7.98 8.08 6.46
N THR A 40 -8.97 7.19 6.48
CA THR A 40 -8.81 5.84 7.00
C THR A 40 -7.79 5.06 6.17
N TYR A 41 -7.85 5.15 4.87
CA TYR A 41 -6.90 4.49 3.96
C TYR A 41 -5.46 4.93 4.24
N GLN A 42 -5.22 6.24 4.36
CA GLN A 42 -3.91 6.77 4.69
C GLN A 42 -3.42 6.28 6.06
N SER A 43 -4.31 6.25 7.03
CA SER A 43 -3.99 5.75 8.37
C SER A 43 -3.62 4.26 8.34
N GLU A 44 -4.34 3.46 7.57
CA GLU A 44 -4.04 2.03 7.42
C GLU A 44 -2.69 1.80 6.75
N LEU A 45 -2.36 2.58 5.72
CA LEU A 45 -1.05 2.51 5.09
C LEU A 45 0.06 2.78 6.09
N GLU A 46 -0.05 3.87 6.85
CA GLU A 46 0.98 4.30 7.79
C GLU A 46 1.15 3.34 8.97
N HIS A 47 0.05 2.83 9.53
CA HIS A 47 0.08 2.11 10.79
C HIS A 47 0.02 0.60 10.65
N ILE A 48 -0.45 0.10 9.52
CA ILE A 48 -0.62 -1.33 9.31
C ILE A 48 0.21 -1.81 8.14
N VAL A 49 -0.08 -1.32 6.95
CA VAL A 49 0.47 -1.86 5.71
C VAL A 49 1.99 -1.72 5.65
N PHE A 50 2.51 -0.52 5.89
CA PHE A 50 3.97 -0.28 5.83
C PHE A 50 4.75 -0.88 6.99
N LYS A 51 4.07 -1.42 7.98
CA LYS A 51 4.68 -2.07 9.15
C LYS A 51 4.50 -3.57 9.17
N SER A 52 3.94 -4.14 8.11
CA SER A 52 3.59 -5.55 8.05
C SER A 52 4.30 -6.26 6.91
N TRP A 53 4.42 -7.56 7.03
CA TRP A 53 4.80 -8.39 5.91
C TRP A 53 3.65 -8.43 4.91
N LEU A 54 3.97 -8.22 3.64
CA LEU A 54 2.98 -8.19 2.57
C LEU A 54 3.31 -9.23 1.53
N TYR A 55 2.27 -9.88 1.00
CA TYR A 55 2.43 -10.76 -0.14
C TYR A 55 2.71 -9.91 -1.38
N ALA A 56 3.87 -10.14 -1.99
CA ALA A 56 4.25 -9.40 -3.19
C ALA A 56 4.02 -10.19 -4.46
N GLY A 57 4.22 -11.51 -4.41
CA GLY A 57 4.11 -12.37 -5.56
C GLY A 57 4.80 -13.69 -5.31
N HIS A 58 4.97 -14.47 -6.36
CA HIS A 58 5.61 -15.78 -6.28
C HIS A 58 6.88 -15.80 -7.14
N ILE A 59 7.86 -16.58 -6.71
CA ILE A 59 9.14 -16.69 -7.43
C ILE A 59 9.01 -17.20 -8.85
N SER A 60 7.92 -17.90 -9.16
CA SER A 60 7.65 -18.36 -10.51
C SER A 60 7.39 -17.23 -11.50
N GLN A 61 7.12 -16.02 -11.01
CA GLN A 61 6.96 -14.84 -11.86
C GLN A 61 8.29 -14.31 -12.38
N ILE A 62 9.39 -14.68 -11.72
CA ILE A 62 10.75 -14.27 -12.09
C ILE A 62 11.66 -15.49 -12.17
N PRO A 63 11.43 -16.40 -13.13
CA PRO A 63 12.16 -17.65 -13.18
C PRO A 63 13.62 -17.51 -13.61
N ASN A 64 13.98 -16.44 -14.32
CA ASN A 64 15.29 -16.27 -14.91
C ASN A 64 16.04 -15.09 -14.31
N LYS A 65 17.36 -15.12 -14.41
CA LYS A 65 18.22 -14.00 -14.04
C LYS A 65 17.82 -12.75 -14.82
N GLY A 66 17.69 -11.64 -14.11
CA GLY A 66 17.29 -10.38 -14.72
C GLY A 66 15.78 -10.16 -14.79
N ASP A 67 14.98 -11.17 -14.50
CA ASP A 67 13.55 -11.03 -14.44
C ASP A 67 13.13 -10.15 -13.26
N TYR A 68 12.05 -9.42 -13.44
CA TYR A 68 11.52 -8.56 -12.40
C TYR A 68 10.01 -8.37 -12.55
N PHE A 69 9.38 -7.92 -11.48
CA PHE A 69 8.01 -7.41 -11.53
C PHE A 69 7.87 -6.25 -10.55
N LEU A 70 6.83 -5.47 -10.73
CA LEU A 70 6.56 -4.30 -9.89
C LEU A 70 5.38 -4.58 -8.97
N VAL A 71 5.47 -4.07 -7.75
CA VAL A 71 4.39 -4.13 -6.77
C VAL A 71 4.10 -2.71 -6.32
N ASP A 72 2.85 -2.29 -6.45
CA ASP A 72 2.42 -0.98 -6.00
C ASP A 72 1.75 -1.11 -4.64
N ILE A 73 2.21 -0.31 -3.69
CA ILE A 73 1.66 -0.27 -2.33
C ILE A 73 1.39 1.19 -2.01
N GLY A 74 0.12 1.58 -2.02
CA GLY A 74 -0.23 2.99 -1.94
C GLY A 74 0.34 3.73 -3.14
N GLU A 75 1.13 4.76 -2.90
CA GLU A 75 1.81 5.51 -3.95
C GLU A 75 3.24 5.02 -4.20
N ASP A 76 3.69 4.05 -3.42
CA ASP A 76 5.04 3.50 -3.56
C ASP A 76 5.05 2.35 -4.56
N SER A 77 6.13 2.27 -5.31
CA SER A 77 6.38 1.16 -6.22
C SER A 77 7.64 0.43 -5.78
N ILE A 78 7.57 -0.88 -5.75
CA ILE A 78 8.67 -1.75 -5.37
C ILE A 78 9.02 -2.64 -6.56
N ILE A 79 10.30 -2.76 -6.85
CA ILE A 79 10.81 -3.71 -7.84
C ILE A 79 11.24 -4.97 -7.11
N VAL A 80 10.71 -6.10 -7.54
CA VAL A 80 11.18 -7.41 -7.09
C VAL A 80 11.90 -8.05 -8.26
N CYS A 81 13.16 -8.43 -8.07
CA CYS A 81 13.97 -8.94 -9.17
C CYS A 81 14.85 -10.11 -8.75
N ARG A 82 15.25 -10.89 -9.75
CA ARG A 82 16.23 -11.96 -9.57
C ARG A 82 17.56 -11.50 -10.17
N ASP A 83 18.60 -11.47 -9.36
CA ASP A 83 19.91 -11.01 -9.80
C ASP A 83 20.68 -12.10 -10.57
N ARG A 84 21.93 -11.79 -10.96
CA ARG A 84 22.77 -12.70 -11.70
C ARG A 84 23.19 -13.94 -10.91
N LYS A 85 23.14 -13.85 -9.59
CA LYS A 85 23.44 -14.96 -8.68
C LYS A 85 22.18 -15.73 -8.27
N GLU A 86 21.06 -15.44 -8.94
CA GLU A 86 19.76 -16.04 -8.69
C GLU A 86 19.16 -15.70 -7.33
N GLN A 87 19.65 -14.65 -6.69
CA GLN A 87 19.08 -14.15 -5.45
C GLN A 87 17.97 -13.16 -5.73
N ILE A 88 16.97 -13.14 -4.86
CA ILE A 88 15.81 -12.27 -5.01
C ILE A 88 15.98 -11.04 -4.13
N HIS A 89 15.75 -9.89 -4.74
CA HIS A 89 15.83 -8.59 -4.07
C HIS A 89 14.55 -7.81 -4.28
N ALA A 90 14.22 -6.99 -3.29
CA ALA A 90 13.14 -6.03 -3.37
C ALA A 90 13.70 -4.65 -3.06
N MET A 91 13.38 -3.68 -3.89
CA MET A 91 13.90 -2.32 -3.74
C MET A 91 12.90 -1.29 -4.22
N HIS A 92 13.02 -0.08 -3.75
CA HIS A 92 12.18 1.01 -4.24
C HIS A 92 12.43 1.25 -5.73
N ASN A 93 11.35 1.43 -6.47
CA ASN A 93 11.42 1.78 -7.89
C ASN A 93 11.74 3.27 -8.03
N MET A 94 12.99 3.60 -7.75
CA MET A 94 13.46 4.98 -7.73
C MET A 94 14.89 5.00 -8.23
N CYS A 95 15.18 5.91 -9.17
CA CYS A 95 16.54 6.10 -9.63
C CYS A 95 17.32 6.92 -8.60
N ARG A 96 18.40 6.34 -8.08
CA ARG A 96 19.22 6.96 -7.06
C ARG A 96 19.91 8.23 -7.55
N HIS A 97 20.31 8.26 -8.83
CA HIS A 97 21.05 9.36 -9.43
C HIS A 97 20.14 10.39 -10.10
N LEU A 98 18.97 9.97 -10.52
CA LEU A 98 18.02 10.78 -11.27
C LEU A 98 16.68 10.79 -10.57
N SER A 99 16.68 11.17 -9.30
CA SER A 99 15.50 11.11 -8.46
C SER A 99 14.32 11.93 -8.98
N LEU A 100 14.58 12.89 -9.87
CA LEU A 100 13.54 13.75 -10.45
C LEU A 100 13.12 13.32 -11.84
N ILE A 101 13.92 12.48 -12.49
CA ILE A 101 13.68 12.04 -13.87
C ILE A 101 13.74 10.53 -13.87
N HIS A 102 12.66 9.91 -14.23
CA HIS A 102 12.63 8.48 -14.39
C HIS A 102 12.73 8.08 -15.83
N ILE A 103 13.54 7.14 -16.02
CA ILE A 103 13.84 6.63 -17.34
C ILE A 103 13.22 5.28 -17.48
#